data_db32cd9ca75f4c66b070de81e2e0a2db
#
_entry.id   db32cd9ca75f4c66b070de81e2e0a2db
#
_cell.length_a   1.000
_cell.length_b   1.000
_cell.length_c   1.000
_cell.angle_alpha   90.00
_cell.angle_beta   90.00
_cell.angle_gamma   90.00
#
_symmetry.space_group_name_H-M   'P 1'
#
loop_
_entity.id
_entity.type
_entity.pdbx_description
1 polymer ?
#
loop_
_entity_poly.entity_id
_entity_poly.type
_entity_poly.pdbx_seq_one_letter_code
_entity_poly.pdbx_strand_id
1 'polypeptide(L)'
;MKIDRHARQLAKKYFRACLRPDGSLDEPGIRSIIQLLIQEKPRKYISVLARLQHLIELAVEERTVRVESAAPLADRGAAIFSELEKRFGPPARTYYELNPALLGGVRIRRGSSIWDGSIRGRLNRLERAFA
;
A
#
# COMPACT_ATOMS: atom_id res chain seq x y z
N MET A 1 3.14 4.65 -22.20
CA MET A 1 1.95 4.50 -23.07
C MET A 1 0.84 5.43 -22.61
N LYS A 2 0.31 6.24 -23.50
CA LYS A 2 -0.79 7.15 -23.16
C LYS A 2 -2.11 6.38 -23.24
N ILE A 3 -2.80 6.26 -22.09
CA ILE A 3 -4.08 5.55 -21.99
C ILE A 3 -5.19 6.55 -22.29
N ASP A 4 -6.10 6.21 -23.19
CA ASP A 4 -7.18 7.13 -23.55
C ASP A 4 -8.23 7.28 -22.42
N ARG A 5 -9.06 8.29 -22.56
CA ARG A 5 -10.07 8.65 -21.58
C ARG A 5 -11.09 7.53 -21.35
N HIS A 6 -11.50 6.86 -22.41
CA HIS A 6 -12.48 5.77 -22.33
C HIS A 6 -11.94 4.60 -21.52
N ALA A 7 -10.68 4.19 -21.79
CA ALA A 7 -10.03 3.11 -21.06
C ALA A 7 -9.87 3.46 -19.57
N ARG A 8 -9.51 4.72 -19.26
CA ARG A 8 -9.38 5.18 -17.87
C ARG A 8 -10.71 5.13 -17.12
N GLN A 9 -11.79 5.58 -17.75
CA GLN A 9 -13.11 5.58 -17.14
C GLN A 9 -13.62 4.16 -16.89
N LEU A 10 -13.41 3.27 -17.85
CA LEU A 10 -13.83 1.88 -17.72
C LEU A 10 -13.03 1.14 -16.64
N ALA A 11 -11.71 1.35 -16.59
CA ALA A 11 -10.86 0.79 -15.55
C ALA A 11 -11.27 1.27 -14.16
N LYS A 12 -11.58 2.56 -14.03
CA LYS A 12 -12.06 3.14 -12.76
C LYS A 12 -13.37 2.52 -12.32
N LYS A 13 -14.29 2.28 -13.24
CA LYS A 13 -15.57 1.61 -12.96
C LYS A 13 -15.34 0.19 -12.43
N TYR A 14 -14.51 -0.60 -13.08
CA TYR A 14 -14.17 -1.94 -12.64
C TYR A 14 -13.43 -1.94 -11.30
N PHE A 15 -12.51 -1.00 -11.12
CA PHE A 15 -11.78 -0.87 -9.85
C PHE A 15 -12.73 -0.59 -8.68
N ARG A 16 -13.69 0.32 -8.85
CA ARG A 16 -14.68 0.61 -7.82
C ARG A 16 -15.55 -0.61 -7.48
N ALA A 17 -15.88 -1.43 -8.47
CA ALA A 17 -16.62 -2.66 -8.26
C ALA A 17 -15.84 -3.70 -7.45
N CYS A 18 -14.50 -3.62 -7.45
CA CYS A 18 -13.62 -4.52 -6.70
C CYS A 18 -13.32 -4.02 -5.28
N LEU A 19 -13.77 -2.82 -4.92
CA LEU A 19 -13.56 -2.28 -3.57
C LEU A 19 -14.70 -2.74 -2.64
N ARG A 20 -14.31 -3.25 -1.46
CA ARG A 20 -15.25 -3.53 -0.38
C ARG A 20 -15.57 -2.23 0.37
N PRO A 21 -16.68 -2.19 1.14
CA PRO A 21 -17.03 -0.99 1.93
C PRO A 21 -15.94 -0.53 2.90
N ASP A 22 -15.11 -1.45 3.39
CA ASP A 22 -13.98 -1.14 4.28
C ASP A 22 -12.74 -0.61 3.55
N GLY A 23 -12.80 -0.49 2.22
CA GLY A 23 -11.68 -0.05 1.38
C GLY A 23 -10.73 -1.17 0.94
N SER A 24 -10.93 -2.41 1.40
CA SER A 24 -10.12 -3.55 0.95
C SER A 24 -10.51 -3.99 -0.45
N LEU A 25 -9.60 -4.70 -1.11
CA LEU A 25 -9.83 -5.24 -2.45
C LEU A 25 -10.48 -6.61 -2.37
N ASP A 26 -11.46 -6.85 -3.25
CA ASP A 26 -12.10 -8.15 -3.41
C ASP A 26 -11.31 -8.96 -4.45
N GLU A 27 -10.37 -9.79 -4.00
CA GLU A 27 -9.52 -10.58 -4.90
C GLU A 27 -10.31 -11.49 -5.84
N PRO A 28 -11.31 -12.26 -5.39
CA PRO A 28 -12.14 -13.06 -6.31
C PRO A 28 -12.84 -12.21 -7.35
N GLY A 29 -13.35 -11.02 -6.97
CA GLY A 29 -13.97 -10.07 -7.89
C GLY A 29 -13.00 -9.56 -8.94
N ILE A 30 -11.76 -9.24 -8.54
CA ILE A 30 -10.70 -8.82 -9.47
C ILE A 30 -10.42 -9.90 -10.50
N ARG A 31 -10.26 -11.15 -10.06
CA ARG A 31 -10.02 -12.29 -10.97
C ARG A 31 -11.17 -12.47 -11.96
N SER A 32 -12.40 -12.37 -11.49
CA SER A 32 -13.59 -12.47 -12.34
C SER A 32 -13.62 -11.39 -13.41
N ILE A 33 -13.31 -10.15 -13.04
CA ILE A 33 -13.27 -9.02 -13.98
C ILE A 33 -12.16 -9.19 -15.02
N ILE A 34 -10.97 -9.62 -14.59
CA ILE A 34 -9.85 -9.87 -15.51
C ILE A 34 -10.21 -10.96 -16.51
N GLN A 35 -10.82 -12.07 -16.06
CA GLN A 35 -11.26 -13.15 -16.94
C GLN A 35 -12.32 -12.66 -17.94
N LEU A 36 -13.27 -11.87 -17.48
CA LEU A 36 -14.30 -11.29 -18.33
C LEU A 36 -13.70 -10.40 -19.43
N LEU A 37 -12.76 -9.54 -19.08
CA LEU A 37 -12.06 -8.67 -20.03
C LEU A 37 -11.27 -9.46 -21.07
N ILE A 38 -10.64 -10.54 -20.66
CA ILE A 38 -9.86 -11.42 -21.56
C ILE A 38 -10.79 -12.18 -22.51
N GLN A 39 -11.96 -12.64 -22.04
CA GLN A 39 -12.93 -13.37 -22.85
C GLN A 39 -13.65 -12.49 -23.84
N GLU A 40 -14.16 -11.35 -23.40
CA GLU A 40 -14.97 -10.46 -24.23
C GLU A 40 -14.14 -9.55 -25.11
N LYS A 41 -12.91 -9.25 -24.72
CA LYS A 41 -11.98 -8.38 -25.45
C LYS A 41 -12.65 -7.09 -25.95
N PRO A 42 -13.23 -6.27 -25.06
CA PRO A 42 -13.82 -5.01 -25.48
C PRO A 42 -12.77 -4.11 -26.10
N ARG A 43 -13.21 -3.05 -26.79
CA ARG A 43 -12.29 -2.10 -27.43
C ARG A 43 -11.23 -1.62 -26.42
N LYS A 44 -9.95 -1.73 -26.81
CA LYS A 44 -8.80 -1.30 -25.98
C LYS A 44 -8.69 -2.01 -24.62
N TYR A 45 -9.09 -3.28 -24.59
CA TYR A 45 -9.08 -4.05 -23.34
C TYR A 45 -7.69 -4.13 -22.69
N ILE A 46 -6.61 -4.14 -23.48
CA ILE A 46 -5.23 -4.14 -22.96
C ILE A 46 -4.95 -2.85 -22.19
N SER A 47 -5.37 -1.71 -22.72
CA SER A 47 -5.23 -0.41 -22.04
C SER A 47 -6.07 -0.36 -20.76
N VAL A 48 -7.26 -0.94 -20.78
CA VAL A 48 -8.12 -1.05 -19.58
C VAL A 48 -7.44 -1.91 -18.52
N LEU A 49 -6.87 -3.06 -18.90
CA LEU A 49 -6.15 -3.95 -17.98
C LEU A 49 -4.92 -3.26 -17.38
N ALA A 50 -4.16 -2.55 -18.19
CA ALA A 50 -2.96 -1.82 -17.73
C ALA A 50 -3.33 -0.74 -16.71
N ARG A 51 -4.39 0.02 -16.97
CA ARG A 51 -4.86 1.04 -16.04
C ARG A 51 -5.43 0.44 -14.76
N LEU A 52 -6.19 -0.64 -14.87
CA LEU A 52 -6.74 -1.36 -13.73
C LEU A 52 -5.61 -1.89 -12.83
N GLN A 53 -4.58 -2.49 -13.42
CA GLN A 53 -3.40 -2.95 -12.70
C GLN A 53 -2.75 -1.80 -11.92
N HIS A 54 -2.58 -0.65 -12.54
CA HIS A 54 -2.00 0.52 -11.90
C HIS A 54 -2.84 0.99 -10.69
N LEU A 55 -4.16 1.05 -10.84
CA LEU A 55 -5.07 1.43 -9.75
C LEU A 55 -5.01 0.44 -8.58
N ILE A 56 -4.93 -0.85 -8.88
CA ILE A 56 -4.80 -1.90 -7.86
C ILE A 56 -3.46 -1.76 -7.12
N GLU A 57 -2.36 -1.55 -7.85
CA GLU A 57 -1.04 -1.36 -7.24
C GLU A 57 -1.00 -0.15 -6.31
N LEU A 58 -1.60 0.97 -6.70
CA LEU A 58 -1.70 2.16 -5.84
C LEU A 58 -2.51 1.87 -4.58
N ALA A 59 -3.64 1.17 -4.72
CA ALA A 59 -4.48 0.82 -3.57
C ALA A 59 -3.76 -0.13 -2.61
N VAL A 60 -3.01 -1.10 -3.12
CA VAL A 60 -2.21 -2.01 -2.30
C VAL A 60 -1.12 -1.24 -1.56
N GLU A 61 -0.41 -0.33 -2.25
CA GLU A 61 0.67 0.46 -1.64
C GLU A 61 0.14 1.36 -0.53
N GLU A 62 -1.01 2.00 -0.70
CA GLU A 62 -1.64 2.82 0.34
C GLU A 62 -1.97 2.03 1.61
N ARG A 63 -2.19 0.73 1.49
CA ARG A 63 -2.52 -0.16 2.60
C ARG A 63 -1.38 -1.07 3.00
N THR A 64 -0.18 -0.83 2.50
CA THR A 64 1.02 -1.57 2.87
C THR A 64 1.65 -0.93 4.11
N VAL A 65 1.92 -1.75 5.11
CA VAL A 65 2.56 -1.31 6.36
C VAL A 65 3.96 -1.89 6.43
N ARG A 66 4.94 -1.02 6.63
CA ARG A 66 6.35 -1.39 6.81
C ARG A 66 6.80 -0.93 8.18
N VAL A 67 7.34 -1.86 8.96
CA VAL A 67 7.92 -1.56 10.28
C VAL A 67 9.41 -1.84 10.20
N GLU A 68 10.22 -0.84 10.54
CA GLU A 68 11.67 -0.96 10.64
C GLU A 68 12.09 -0.75 12.10
N SER A 69 12.95 -1.61 12.62
CA SER A 69 13.53 -1.45 13.96
C SER A 69 15.04 -1.49 13.89
N ALA A 70 15.71 -0.75 14.77
CA ALA A 70 17.16 -0.72 14.84
C ALA A 70 17.72 -2.03 15.39
N ALA A 71 17.01 -2.67 16.33
CA ALA A 71 17.35 -3.95 16.91
C ALA A 71 16.21 -4.95 16.71
N PRO A 72 16.48 -6.26 16.70
CA PRO A 72 15.42 -7.26 16.54
C PRO A 72 14.35 -7.14 17.61
N LEU A 73 13.07 -7.14 17.18
CA LEU A 73 11.93 -7.22 18.08
C LEU A 73 11.58 -8.70 18.30
N ALA A 74 11.32 -9.08 19.55
CA ALA A 74 11.04 -10.47 19.92
C ALA A 74 9.80 -11.01 19.20
N ASP A 75 8.77 -10.17 19.00
CA ASP A 75 7.52 -10.53 18.34
C ASP A 75 7.53 -10.20 16.84
N ARG A 76 8.65 -9.73 16.30
CA ARG A 76 8.78 -9.30 14.90
C ARG A 76 7.76 -8.24 14.48
N GLY A 77 7.42 -7.36 15.42
CA GLY A 77 6.48 -6.27 15.20
C GLY A 77 5.02 -6.64 15.32
N ALA A 78 4.67 -7.84 15.78
CA ALA A 78 3.28 -8.30 15.86
C ALA A 78 2.38 -7.36 16.66
N ALA A 79 2.85 -6.84 17.80
CA ALA A 79 2.09 -5.90 18.61
C ALA A 79 1.83 -4.58 17.89
N ILE A 80 2.81 -4.10 17.15
CA ILE A 80 2.70 -2.86 16.35
C ILE A 80 1.70 -3.06 15.22
N PHE A 81 1.79 -4.16 14.47
CA PHE A 81 0.85 -4.47 13.40
C PHE A 81 -0.58 -4.60 13.92
N SER A 82 -0.77 -5.26 15.06
CA SER A 82 -2.08 -5.40 15.69
C SER A 82 -2.69 -4.04 16.05
N GLU A 83 -1.91 -3.15 16.62
CA GLU A 83 -2.36 -1.81 17.00
C GLU A 83 -2.72 -0.97 15.79
N LEU A 84 -1.92 -1.04 14.73
CA LEU A 84 -2.20 -0.33 13.48
C LEU A 84 -3.45 -0.86 12.79
N GLU A 85 -3.69 -2.16 12.85
CA GLU A 85 -4.91 -2.78 12.30
C GLU A 85 -6.16 -2.26 13.02
N LYS A 86 -6.11 -2.10 14.33
CA LYS A 86 -7.21 -1.54 15.10
C LYS A 86 -7.53 -0.10 14.71
N ARG A 87 -6.51 0.70 14.37
CA ARG A 87 -6.68 2.12 14.01
C ARG A 87 -7.07 2.34 12.57
N PHE A 88 -6.48 1.58 11.65
CA PHE A 88 -6.56 1.84 10.20
C PHE A 88 -7.24 0.72 9.42
N GLY A 89 -7.64 -0.36 10.09
CA GLY A 89 -8.19 -1.54 9.43
C GLY A 89 -7.11 -2.49 8.92
N PRO A 90 -7.51 -3.64 8.36
CA PRO A 90 -6.55 -4.66 7.94
C PRO A 90 -5.65 -4.17 6.81
N PRO A 91 -4.33 -4.37 6.89
CA PRO A 91 -3.41 -3.98 5.83
C PRO A 91 -3.47 -4.96 4.65
N ALA A 92 -3.13 -4.48 3.45
CA ALA A 92 -2.99 -5.33 2.27
C ALA A 92 -1.74 -6.19 2.36
N ARG A 93 -0.63 -5.61 2.82
CA ARG A 93 0.65 -6.30 3.03
C ARG A 93 1.35 -5.74 4.25
N THR A 94 2.15 -6.57 4.91
CA THR A 94 2.97 -6.17 6.04
C THR A 94 4.41 -6.60 5.82
N TYR A 95 5.35 -5.73 6.18
CA TYR A 95 6.78 -6.00 6.11
C TYR A 95 7.42 -5.60 7.42
N TYR A 96 8.33 -6.43 7.90
CA TYR A 96 9.17 -6.13 9.06
C TYR A 96 10.63 -6.26 8.64
N GLU A 97 11.43 -5.21 8.89
CA GLU A 97 12.83 -5.14 8.49
C GLU A 97 13.69 -4.62 9.64
N LEU A 98 14.93 -5.10 9.70
CA LEU A 98 15.94 -4.54 10.56
C LEU A 98 16.65 -3.42 9.83
N ASN A 99 16.82 -2.27 10.50
CA ASN A 99 17.54 -1.14 9.94
C ASN A 99 18.45 -0.53 11.02
N PRO A 100 19.68 -1.00 11.17
CA PRO A 100 20.61 -0.46 12.15
C PRO A 100 20.92 1.03 11.99
N ALA A 101 20.71 1.59 10.78
CA ALA A 101 20.91 3.01 10.53
C ALA A 101 19.98 3.90 11.34
N LEU A 102 18.89 3.36 11.90
CA LEU A 102 17.98 4.09 12.78
C LEU A 102 18.60 4.39 14.15
N LEU A 103 19.68 3.72 14.53
CA LEU A 103 20.42 3.84 15.79
C LEU A 103 19.67 3.34 17.02
N GLY A 104 18.36 3.35 17.00
CA GLY A 104 17.46 2.88 18.07
C GLY A 104 16.03 3.25 17.72
N GLY A 105 15.07 2.57 18.34
CA GLY A 105 13.65 2.83 18.12
C GLY A 105 13.08 2.18 16.87
N VAL A 106 11.95 2.70 16.44
CA VAL A 106 11.14 2.12 15.36
C VAL A 106 10.67 3.20 14.40
N ARG A 107 10.64 2.87 13.12
CA ARG A 107 10.02 3.69 12.08
C ARG A 107 8.92 2.89 11.40
N ILE A 108 7.76 3.50 11.27
CA ILE A 108 6.56 2.88 10.68
C ILE A 108 6.17 3.66 9.43
N ARG A 109 5.93 2.95 8.33
CA ARG A 109 5.42 3.54 7.09
C ARG A 109 4.12 2.84 6.70
N ARG A 110 3.09 3.64 6.44
CA ARG A 110 1.82 3.16 5.87
C ARG A 110 1.47 4.05 4.69
N GLY A 111 1.54 3.48 3.48
CA GLY A 111 1.39 4.27 2.26
C GLY A 111 2.44 5.37 2.19
N SER A 112 1.99 6.62 2.10
CA SER A 112 2.86 7.81 2.10
C SER A 112 3.09 8.38 3.51
N SER A 113 2.40 7.87 4.52
CA SER A 113 2.53 8.35 5.90
C SER A 113 3.69 7.65 6.60
N ILE A 114 4.51 8.43 7.30
CA ILE A 114 5.68 7.94 8.02
C ILE A 114 5.62 8.42 9.47
N TRP A 115 5.73 7.47 10.41
CA TRP A 115 5.91 7.77 11.83
C TRP A 115 7.30 7.34 12.22
N ASP A 116 8.17 8.29 12.47
CA ASP A 116 9.57 8.04 12.78
C ASP A 116 9.87 8.34 14.25
N GLY A 117 9.84 7.30 15.07
CA GLY A 117 10.21 7.34 16.48
C GLY A 117 11.66 6.91 16.72
N SER A 118 12.48 6.78 15.66
CA SER A 118 13.87 6.37 15.79
C SER A 118 14.77 7.47 16.35
N ILE A 119 15.94 7.07 16.87
CA ILE A 119 16.97 8.02 17.33
C ILE A 119 17.48 8.81 16.13
N ARG A 120 17.69 8.17 14.98
CA ARG A 120 18.12 8.86 13.75
C ARG A 120 17.12 9.95 13.35
N GLY A 121 15.83 9.66 13.40
CA GLY A 121 14.78 10.63 13.08
C GLY A 121 14.79 11.82 14.04
N ARG A 122 14.99 11.57 15.33
CA ARG A 122 15.12 12.64 16.35
C ARG A 122 16.33 13.53 16.09
N LEU A 123 17.48 12.93 15.76
CA LEU A 123 18.69 13.68 15.43
C LEU A 123 18.50 14.53 14.18
N ASN A 124 17.87 13.98 13.15
CA ASN A 124 17.59 14.74 11.92
C ASN A 124 16.67 15.93 12.18
N ARG A 125 15.68 15.77 13.04
CA ARG A 125 14.78 16.89 13.42
C ARG A 125 15.54 17.97 14.19
N LEU A 126 16.46 17.59 15.08
CA LEU A 126 17.31 18.53 15.82
C LEU A 126 18.22 19.31 14.87
N GLU A 127 18.86 18.62 13.92
CA GLU A 127 19.70 19.29 12.92
C GLU A 127 18.91 20.34 12.13
N ARG A 128 17.69 20.01 11.70
CA ARG A 128 16.83 20.97 11.00
C ARG A 128 16.44 22.16 11.85
N ALA A 129 16.25 21.96 13.15
CA ALA A 129 15.89 23.03 14.07
C ALA A 129 17.04 24.01 14.30
N PHE A 130 18.29 23.55 14.18
CA PHE A 130 19.50 24.34 14.38
C PHE A 130 20.19 24.76 13.08
N ALA A 131 19.63 24.36 11.93
CA ALA A 131 20.18 24.73 10.63
C ALA A 131 19.85 26.18 10.25
#